data_9d808af5780419bd941b76df9e0a7996
#
_entry.id   9d808af5780419bd941b76df9e0a7996
#
_cell.length_a   1.000
_cell.length_b   1.000
_cell.length_c   1.000
_cell.angle_alpha   90.00
_cell.angle_beta   90.00
_cell.angle_gamma   90.00
#
_symmetry.space_group_name_H-M   'P 1'
#
loop_
_entity.id
_entity.type
_entity.pdbx_description
1 polymer ?
#
loop_
_entity_poly.entity_id
_entity_poly.type
_entity_poly.pdbx_seq_one_letter_code
_entity_poly.pdbx_strand_id
1 'polypeptide(L)'
;MFTLVSFNLNDMKKSACFPGSFDPFTKGHEDIIRKGLGLFDEIVIAVGINSTKNYLFPLEKRLQHIKSCFQDEPKIRVITYQKLTVEMCKDEGCNYILRGLRDVKDFNYEVPIALMNRDMTEIETVFLVPDTSLFAINATIIREIYKNGGKIDKYVTNFDQLVN
;
A
#
# COMPACT_ATOMS: atom_id res chain seq x y z
N MET A 1 37.46 22.92 -19.70
CA MET A 1 36.59 22.01 -20.48
C MET A 1 35.72 21.27 -19.47
N PHE A 2 34.53 21.79 -19.15
CA PHE A 2 33.59 21.17 -18.21
C PHE A 2 32.79 20.14 -18.97
N THR A 3 33.01 18.87 -18.66
CA THR A 3 32.17 17.76 -19.19
C THR A 3 30.84 17.84 -18.50
N LEU A 4 29.80 18.27 -19.20
CA LEU A 4 28.40 18.12 -18.77
C LEU A 4 28.09 16.63 -18.71
N VAL A 5 28.12 16.07 -17.50
CA VAL A 5 27.51 14.77 -17.26
C VAL A 5 26.00 15.01 -17.36
N SER A 6 25.40 14.63 -18.48
CA SER A 6 23.95 14.60 -18.63
C SER A 6 23.40 13.51 -17.69
N PHE A 7 22.94 13.92 -16.51
CA PHE A 7 22.12 13.06 -15.66
C PHE A 7 20.80 12.80 -16.41
N ASN A 8 20.67 11.60 -16.93
CA ASN A 8 19.45 11.16 -17.57
C ASN A 8 18.47 10.79 -16.44
N LEU A 9 17.56 11.70 -16.09
CA LEU A 9 16.50 11.48 -15.11
C LEU A 9 15.58 10.27 -15.45
N ASN A 10 15.68 9.75 -16.68
CA ASN A 10 14.96 8.56 -17.12
C ASN A 10 15.58 7.23 -16.65
N ASP A 11 16.81 7.23 -16.12
CA ASP A 11 17.48 6.00 -15.67
C ASP A 11 17.29 5.67 -14.18
N MET A 12 16.61 6.52 -13.42
CA MET A 12 16.33 6.24 -12.02
C MET A 12 15.09 5.33 -11.88
N LYS A 13 15.28 4.14 -11.30
CA LYS A 13 14.21 3.21 -10.96
C LYS A 13 13.13 3.94 -10.16
N LYS A 14 11.88 3.94 -10.65
CA LYS A 14 10.72 4.50 -9.98
C LYS A 14 10.16 3.48 -9.02
N SER A 15 10.52 3.60 -7.74
CA SER A 15 10.10 2.68 -6.68
C SER A 15 9.11 3.36 -5.76
N ALA A 16 7.95 2.74 -5.53
CA ALA A 16 6.92 3.27 -4.64
C ALA A 16 6.70 2.35 -3.44
N CYS A 17 6.48 2.94 -2.27
CA CYS A 17 6.01 2.21 -1.11
C CYS A 17 4.50 2.35 -0.96
N PHE A 18 3.80 1.26 -0.71
CA PHE A 18 2.37 1.23 -0.39
C PHE A 18 2.19 0.78 1.07
N PRO A 19 2.17 1.74 2.02
CA PRO A 19 2.07 1.44 3.44
C PRO A 19 0.63 1.24 3.89
N GLY A 20 0.41 0.29 4.80
CA GLY A 20 -0.90 0.07 5.40
C GLY A 20 -0.89 -1.02 6.46
N SER A 21 -1.97 -1.11 7.23
CA SER A 21 -2.18 -2.22 8.19
C SER A 21 -2.67 -3.49 7.51
N PHE A 22 -3.44 -3.35 6.43
CA PHE A 22 -3.99 -4.44 5.62
C PHE A 22 -4.69 -5.54 6.47
N ASP A 23 -5.64 -5.12 7.24
CA ASP A 23 -6.41 -5.96 8.16
C ASP A 23 -7.92 -5.94 7.84
N PRO A 24 -8.35 -6.62 6.74
CA PRO A 24 -7.55 -7.33 5.76
C PRO A 24 -7.06 -6.44 4.59
N PHE A 25 -6.19 -7.01 3.74
CA PHE A 25 -5.91 -6.51 2.40
C PHE A 25 -7.14 -6.75 1.51
N THR A 26 -7.64 -5.72 0.84
CA THR A 26 -8.91 -5.76 0.12
C THR A 26 -8.72 -5.61 -1.39
N LYS A 27 -9.75 -5.94 -2.18
CA LYS A 27 -9.75 -5.69 -3.63
C LYS A 27 -9.51 -4.22 -3.98
N GLY A 28 -9.92 -3.28 -3.12
CA GLY A 28 -9.60 -1.86 -3.31
C GLY A 28 -8.10 -1.57 -3.18
N HIS A 29 -7.41 -2.18 -2.23
CA HIS A 29 -5.95 -2.07 -2.11
C HIS A 29 -5.25 -2.72 -3.31
N GLU A 30 -5.72 -3.89 -3.73
CA GLU A 30 -5.18 -4.61 -4.89
C GLU A 30 -5.29 -3.79 -6.18
N ASP A 31 -6.44 -3.16 -6.42
CA ASP A 31 -6.67 -2.34 -7.62
C ASP A 31 -5.70 -1.15 -7.69
N ILE A 32 -5.46 -0.46 -6.57
CA ILE A 32 -4.48 0.63 -6.50
C ILE A 32 -3.08 0.14 -6.87
N ILE A 33 -2.67 -1.01 -6.34
CA ILE A 33 -1.34 -1.59 -6.64
C ILE A 33 -1.24 -1.97 -8.10
N ARG A 34 -2.26 -2.65 -8.67
CA ARG A 34 -2.27 -3.04 -10.08
C ARG A 34 -2.19 -1.83 -11.01
N LYS A 35 -2.90 -0.74 -10.70
CA LYS A 35 -2.77 0.54 -11.42
C LYS A 35 -1.37 1.14 -11.26
N GLY A 36 -0.82 1.08 -10.05
CA GLY A 36 0.53 1.56 -9.75
C GLY A 36 1.63 0.83 -10.52
N LEU A 37 1.45 -0.46 -10.83
CA LEU A 37 2.40 -1.24 -11.65
C LEU A 37 2.58 -0.70 -13.07
N GLY A 38 1.63 0.09 -13.58
CA GLY A 38 1.77 0.82 -14.84
C GLY A 38 2.60 2.10 -14.73
N LEU A 39 2.89 2.58 -13.52
CA LEU A 39 3.59 3.84 -13.25
C LEU A 39 4.99 3.62 -12.64
N PHE A 40 5.16 2.53 -11.90
CA PHE A 40 6.36 2.24 -11.13
C PHE A 40 7.05 0.97 -11.61
N ASP A 41 8.36 0.94 -11.51
CA ASP A 41 9.20 -0.22 -11.82
C ASP A 41 9.17 -1.25 -10.68
N GLU A 42 8.88 -0.78 -9.45
CA GLU A 42 8.72 -1.63 -8.27
C GLU A 42 7.73 -1.00 -7.30
N ILE A 43 6.93 -1.84 -6.64
CA ILE A 43 6.08 -1.44 -5.51
C ILE A 43 6.40 -2.31 -4.29
N VAL A 44 6.74 -1.64 -3.19
CA VAL A 44 6.97 -2.28 -1.89
C VAL A 44 5.68 -2.16 -1.06
N ILE A 45 4.98 -3.27 -0.86
CA ILE A 45 3.81 -3.32 0.03
C ILE A 45 4.34 -3.43 1.46
N ALA A 46 4.18 -2.38 2.25
CA ALA A 46 4.73 -2.29 3.60
C ALA A 46 3.62 -2.45 4.65
N VAL A 47 3.63 -3.58 5.34
CA VAL A 47 2.67 -3.91 6.39
C VAL A 47 3.12 -3.29 7.71
N GLY A 48 2.41 -2.25 8.15
CA GLY A 48 2.70 -1.58 9.41
C GLY A 48 2.34 -2.45 10.62
N ILE A 49 3.29 -2.57 11.55
CA ILE A 49 3.11 -3.22 12.83
C ILE A 49 2.96 -2.13 13.89
N ASN A 50 1.81 -2.11 14.57
CA ASN A 50 1.56 -1.20 15.67
C ASN A 50 1.11 -2.01 16.89
N SER A 51 1.94 -2.03 17.92
CA SER A 51 1.69 -2.79 19.16
C SER A 51 0.46 -2.32 19.96
N THR A 52 -0.04 -1.11 19.69
CA THR A 52 -1.23 -0.57 20.35
C THR A 52 -2.54 -0.92 19.62
N LYS A 53 -2.47 -1.48 18.40
CA LYS A 53 -3.63 -1.88 17.62
C LYS A 53 -3.96 -3.35 17.81
N ASN A 54 -5.24 -3.63 18.01
CA ASN A 54 -5.78 -5.01 17.97
C ASN A 54 -6.16 -5.31 16.51
N TYR A 55 -5.41 -6.20 15.89
CA TYR A 55 -5.69 -6.67 14.54
C TYR A 55 -6.63 -7.86 14.55
N LEU A 56 -7.50 -7.94 13.55
CA LEU A 56 -8.43 -9.07 13.38
C LEU A 56 -7.67 -10.31 12.88
N PHE A 57 -6.76 -10.11 11.94
CA PHE A 57 -5.95 -11.19 11.37
C PHE A 57 -4.50 -11.10 11.84
N PRO A 58 -3.88 -12.23 12.26
CA PRO A 58 -2.47 -12.26 12.64
C PRO A 58 -1.56 -11.73 11.52
N LEU A 59 -0.40 -11.20 11.91
CA LEU A 59 0.55 -10.61 10.96
C LEU A 59 0.95 -11.60 9.86
N GLU A 60 1.28 -12.83 10.25
CA GLU A 60 1.70 -13.90 9.32
C GLU A 60 0.62 -14.18 8.28
N LYS A 61 -0.64 -14.21 8.69
CA LYS A 61 -1.78 -14.42 7.78
C LYS A 61 -1.96 -13.26 6.81
N ARG A 62 -1.83 -12.04 7.29
CA ARG A 62 -1.88 -10.84 6.42
C ARG A 62 -0.76 -10.86 5.39
N LEU A 63 0.47 -11.21 5.79
CA LEU A 63 1.62 -11.31 4.89
C LEU A 63 1.45 -12.42 3.85
N GLN A 64 1.06 -13.62 4.29
CA GLN A 64 0.81 -14.75 3.41
C GLN A 64 -0.28 -14.43 2.38
N HIS A 65 -1.37 -13.85 2.83
CA HIS A 65 -2.48 -13.42 2.00
C HIS A 65 -2.04 -12.41 0.92
N ILE A 66 -1.33 -11.31 1.32
CA ILE A 66 -0.84 -10.31 0.36
C ILE A 66 0.10 -10.97 -0.67
N LYS A 67 1.04 -11.80 -0.22
CA LYS A 67 1.96 -12.51 -1.12
C LYS A 67 1.21 -13.41 -2.11
N SER A 68 0.14 -14.07 -1.69
CA SER A 68 -0.67 -14.91 -2.58
C SER A 68 -1.40 -14.12 -3.67
N CYS A 69 -1.73 -12.85 -3.43
CA CYS A 69 -2.36 -11.99 -4.43
C CYS A 69 -1.40 -11.57 -5.57
N PHE A 70 -0.08 -11.66 -5.33
CA PHE A 70 0.96 -11.17 -6.25
C PHE A 70 2.10 -12.18 -6.46
N GLN A 71 1.84 -13.47 -6.32
CA GLN A 71 2.88 -14.53 -6.41
C GLN A 71 3.65 -14.53 -7.74
N ASP A 72 3.00 -14.13 -8.84
CA ASP A 72 3.57 -14.11 -10.18
C ASP A 72 3.99 -12.69 -10.63
N GLU A 73 4.06 -11.73 -9.70
CA GLU A 73 4.40 -10.34 -10.02
C GLU A 73 5.77 -9.95 -9.44
N PRO A 74 6.84 -10.03 -10.25
CA PRO A 74 8.20 -9.79 -9.79
C PRO A 74 8.49 -8.34 -9.38
N LYS A 75 7.63 -7.40 -9.77
CA LYS A 75 7.74 -5.99 -9.38
C LYS A 75 7.21 -5.70 -7.97
N ILE A 76 6.67 -6.71 -7.27
CA ILE A 76 6.10 -6.54 -5.93
C ILE A 76 7.01 -7.16 -4.87
N ARG A 77 7.33 -6.39 -3.84
CA ARG A 77 7.92 -6.90 -2.59
C ARG A 77 6.97 -6.65 -1.43
N VAL A 78 6.92 -7.56 -0.48
CA VAL A 78 6.09 -7.43 0.74
C VAL A 78 7.00 -7.45 1.96
N ILE A 79 6.93 -6.39 2.76
CA ILE A 79 7.76 -6.20 3.95
C ILE A 79 6.90 -5.84 5.17
N THR A 80 7.51 -5.83 6.33
CA THR A 80 6.94 -5.27 7.57
C THR A 80 7.76 -4.08 8.06
N TYR A 81 7.13 -3.16 8.79
CA TYR A 81 7.84 -2.04 9.40
C TYR A 81 7.18 -1.55 10.70
N GLN A 82 7.99 -0.92 11.58
CA GLN A 82 7.55 -0.37 12.88
C GLN A 82 8.06 1.06 13.12
N LYS A 83 8.60 1.71 12.11
CA LYS A 83 9.17 3.07 12.16
C LYS A 83 8.29 4.07 11.40
N LEU A 84 8.73 5.31 11.29
CA LEU A 84 8.06 6.29 10.42
C LEU A 84 8.05 5.80 8.96
N THR A 85 6.94 6.02 8.27
CA THR A 85 6.78 5.61 6.86
C THR A 85 7.90 6.15 5.97
N VAL A 86 8.29 7.38 6.15
CA VAL A 86 9.36 8.02 5.35
C VAL A 86 10.75 7.43 5.63
N GLU A 87 11.04 7.01 6.86
CA GLU A 87 12.28 6.32 7.20
C GLU A 87 12.32 4.94 6.53
N MET A 88 11.20 4.22 6.60
CA MET A 88 11.07 2.93 5.91
C MET A 88 11.23 3.10 4.40
N CYS A 89 10.63 4.13 3.78
CA CYS A 89 10.82 4.42 2.36
C CYS A 89 12.29 4.63 2.00
N LYS A 90 13.04 5.38 2.80
CA LYS A 90 14.49 5.58 2.60
C LYS A 90 15.27 4.27 2.67
N ASP A 91 15.01 3.46 3.68
CA ASP A 91 15.71 2.17 3.86
C ASP A 91 15.43 1.19 2.71
N GLU A 92 14.22 1.22 2.16
CA GLU A 92 13.80 0.36 1.05
C GLU A 92 14.13 0.93 -0.34
N GLY A 93 14.70 2.13 -0.41
CA GLY A 93 15.03 2.80 -1.65
C GLY A 93 13.81 3.27 -2.44
N CYS A 94 12.69 3.54 -1.75
CA CYS A 94 11.47 4.03 -2.37
C CYS A 94 11.53 5.55 -2.56
N ASN A 95 11.29 6.01 -3.79
CA ASN A 95 11.26 7.43 -4.16
C ASN A 95 9.88 8.04 -3.98
N TYR A 96 8.84 7.21 -3.88
CA TYR A 96 7.44 7.64 -3.80
C TYR A 96 6.68 6.85 -2.73
N ILE A 97 5.62 7.47 -2.23
CA ILE A 97 4.57 6.79 -1.45
C ILE A 97 3.35 6.69 -2.35
N LEU A 98 2.79 5.49 -2.50
CA LEU A 98 1.54 5.26 -3.22
C LEU A 98 0.38 5.18 -2.23
N ARG A 99 -0.72 5.89 -2.51
CA ARG A 99 -1.94 5.85 -1.68
C ARG A 99 -3.18 5.82 -2.56
N GLY A 100 -4.26 5.24 -2.04
CA GLY A 100 -5.58 5.26 -2.68
C GLY A 100 -6.46 6.36 -2.11
N LEU A 101 -7.21 7.05 -2.97
CA LEU A 101 -8.25 8.00 -2.57
C LEU A 101 -9.60 7.57 -3.17
N ARG A 102 -10.62 7.43 -2.34
CA ARG A 102 -11.98 7.07 -2.75
C ARG A 102 -12.94 8.24 -2.64
N ASP A 103 -12.78 9.05 -1.62
CA ASP A 103 -13.70 10.12 -1.28
C ASP A 103 -12.98 11.32 -0.62
N VAL A 104 -13.77 12.35 -0.31
CA VAL A 104 -13.29 13.58 0.34
C VAL A 104 -12.72 13.30 1.73
N LYS A 105 -13.18 12.28 2.45
CA LYS A 105 -12.64 11.95 3.78
C LYS A 105 -11.24 11.38 3.66
N ASP A 106 -11.01 10.48 2.69
CA ASP A 106 -9.69 9.98 2.38
C ASP A 106 -8.75 11.15 2.01
N PHE A 107 -9.21 12.08 1.16
CA PHE A 107 -8.44 13.24 0.75
C PHE A 107 -8.05 14.13 1.96
N ASN A 108 -9.00 14.48 2.79
CA ASN A 108 -8.76 15.33 3.97
C ASN A 108 -7.83 14.68 4.99
N TYR A 109 -7.74 13.35 5.02
CA TYR A 109 -6.84 12.61 5.89
C TYR A 109 -5.44 12.44 5.28
N GLU A 110 -5.36 12.03 4.02
CA GLU A 110 -4.10 11.63 3.38
C GLU A 110 -3.24 12.83 2.93
N VAL A 111 -3.87 13.92 2.44
CA VAL A 111 -3.11 15.07 1.93
C VAL A 111 -2.27 15.77 3.00
N PRO A 112 -2.76 16.05 4.21
CA PRO A 112 -1.90 16.60 5.28
C PRO A 112 -0.71 15.70 5.61
N ILE A 113 -0.91 14.37 5.63
CA ILE A 113 0.17 13.40 5.87
C ILE A 113 1.20 13.45 4.73
N ALA A 114 0.73 13.51 3.48
CA ALA A 114 1.62 13.61 2.31
C ALA A 114 2.48 14.87 2.36
N LEU A 115 1.89 16.01 2.71
CA LEU A 115 2.61 17.28 2.85
C LEU A 115 3.68 17.21 3.94
N MET A 116 3.36 16.63 5.10
CA MET A 116 4.33 16.43 6.18
C MET A 116 5.45 15.47 5.79
N ASN A 117 5.13 14.37 5.11
CA ASN A 117 6.13 13.43 4.62
C ASN A 117 7.11 14.10 3.64
N ARG A 118 6.59 14.91 2.71
CA ARG A 118 7.41 15.67 1.77
C ARG A 118 8.30 16.69 2.47
N ASP A 119 7.77 17.43 3.44
CA ASP A 119 8.54 18.41 4.22
C ASP A 119 9.71 17.75 4.97
N MET A 120 9.48 16.55 5.52
CA MET A 120 10.51 15.81 6.26
C MET A 120 11.59 15.17 5.38
N THR A 121 11.30 14.81 4.12
CA THR A 121 12.15 13.88 3.36
C THR A 121 12.21 14.11 1.86
N GLU A 122 11.45 15.02 1.31
CA GLU A 122 11.27 15.26 -0.14
C GLU A 122 10.62 14.07 -0.90
N ILE A 123 10.14 13.03 -0.20
CA ILE A 123 9.42 11.91 -0.80
C ILE A 123 8.00 12.35 -1.15
N GLU A 124 7.65 12.23 -2.44
CA GLU A 124 6.33 12.60 -2.93
C GLU A 124 5.32 11.45 -2.77
N THR A 125 4.07 11.83 -2.53
CA THR A 125 2.96 10.87 -2.48
C THR A 125 2.15 10.94 -3.76
N VAL A 126 1.98 9.80 -4.40
CA VAL A 126 1.14 9.62 -5.58
C VAL A 126 -0.20 9.04 -5.14
N PHE A 127 -1.27 9.74 -5.50
CA PHE A 127 -2.62 9.30 -5.20
C PHE A 127 -3.28 8.68 -6.43
N LEU A 128 -3.83 7.48 -6.27
CA LEU A 128 -4.62 6.82 -7.32
C LEU A 128 -6.05 6.60 -6.83
N VAL A 129 -6.99 6.66 -7.77
CA VAL A 129 -8.40 6.41 -7.50
C VAL A 129 -8.70 4.95 -7.88
N PRO A 130 -9.28 4.16 -6.98
CA PRO A 130 -9.70 2.80 -7.31
C PRO A 130 -10.84 2.80 -8.32
N ASP A 131 -11.17 1.63 -8.88
CA ASP A 131 -12.38 1.48 -9.68
C ASP A 131 -13.63 1.85 -8.87
N THR A 132 -14.59 2.48 -9.51
CA THR A 132 -15.82 2.96 -8.85
C THR A 132 -16.63 1.84 -8.21
N SER A 133 -16.58 0.63 -8.76
CA SER A 133 -17.22 -0.56 -8.20
C SER A 133 -16.62 -0.98 -6.83
N LEU A 134 -15.42 -0.49 -6.51
CA LEU A 134 -14.68 -0.81 -5.28
C LEU A 134 -14.76 0.30 -4.21
N PHE A 135 -15.41 1.43 -4.50
CA PHE A 135 -15.47 2.58 -3.58
C PHE A 135 -16.10 2.24 -2.22
N ALA A 136 -17.09 1.37 -2.21
CA ALA A 136 -17.76 0.92 -0.97
C ALA A 136 -16.90 -0.03 -0.12
N ILE A 137 -15.79 -0.55 -0.67
CA ILE A 137 -14.93 -1.52 0.03
C ILE A 137 -14.08 -0.79 1.07
N ASN A 138 -14.40 -1.01 2.34
CA ASN A 138 -13.72 -0.41 3.48
C ASN A 138 -13.30 -1.51 4.47
N ALA A 139 -12.01 -1.59 4.80
CA ALA A 139 -11.48 -2.63 5.69
C ALA A 139 -12.14 -2.62 7.08
N THR A 140 -12.54 -1.47 7.60
CA THR A 140 -13.25 -1.38 8.89
C THR A 140 -14.62 -2.03 8.81
N ILE A 141 -15.39 -1.74 7.78
CA ILE A 141 -16.71 -2.36 7.54
C ILE A 141 -16.54 -3.86 7.30
N ILE A 142 -15.54 -4.28 6.54
CA ILE A 142 -15.24 -5.70 6.29
C ILE A 142 -14.95 -6.44 7.59
N ARG A 143 -14.15 -5.86 8.49
CA ARG A 143 -13.89 -6.45 9.82
C ARG A 143 -15.17 -6.60 10.65
N GLU A 144 -16.06 -5.61 10.59
CA GLU A 144 -17.35 -5.66 11.29
C GLU A 144 -18.25 -6.79 10.75
N ILE A 145 -18.36 -6.89 9.42
CA ILE A 145 -19.10 -7.97 8.77
C ILE A 145 -18.54 -9.33 9.20
N TYR A 146 -17.23 -9.52 9.14
CA TYR A 146 -16.59 -10.79 9.48
C TYR A 146 -16.76 -11.18 10.95
N LYS A 147 -16.57 -10.23 11.88
CA LYS A 147 -16.78 -10.43 13.32
C LYS A 147 -18.20 -10.87 13.67
N ASN A 148 -19.18 -10.47 12.87
CA ASN A 148 -20.59 -10.84 13.04
C ASN A 148 -21.01 -12.06 12.20
N GLY A 149 -20.04 -12.85 11.71
CA GLY A 149 -20.29 -14.08 10.96
C GLY A 149 -20.69 -13.89 9.50
N GLY A 150 -20.59 -12.67 8.97
CA GLY A 150 -20.85 -12.38 7.56
C GLY A 150 -19.70 -12.81 6.65
N LYS A 151 -20.03 -13.11 5.38
CA LYS A 151 -19.05 -13.53 4.37
C LYS A 151 -18.36 -12.29 3.75
N ILE A 152 -17.03 -12.36 3.62
CA ILE A 152 -16.21 -11.28 3.06
C ILE A 152 -15.40 -11.68 1.82
N ASP A 153 -15.53 -12.91 1.35
CA ASP A 153 -14.83 -13.49 0.20
C ASP A 153 -14.97 -12.64 -1.09
N LYS A 154 -16.12 -12.03 -1.31
CA LYS A 154 -16.35 -11.15 -2.47
C LYS A 154 -15.54 -9.84 -2.43
N TYR A 155 -15.02 -9.43 -1.28
CA TYR A 155 -14.26 -8.19 -1.08
C TYR A 155 -12.75 -8.40 -0.94
N VAL A 156 -12.34 -9.67 -0.79
CA VAL A 156 -10.95 -10.07 -0.49
C VAL A 156 -10.53 -11.17 -1.47
N THR A 157 -9.52 -10.91 -2.27
CA THR A 157 -8.96 -11.93 -3.19
C THR A 157 -8.24 -13.00 -2.38
N ASN A 158 -8.28 -14.26 -2.80
CA ASN A 158 -7.62 -15.37 -2.11
C ASN A 158 -7.95 -15.45 -0.60
N PHE A 159 -9.21 -15.24 -0.24
CA PHE A 159 -9.67 -15.19 1.15
C PHE A 159 -9.23 -16.42 1.98
N ASP A 160 -9.19 -17.59 1.38
CA ASP A 160 -8.76 -18.83 2.06
C ASP A 160 -7.33 -18.74 2.60
N GLN A 161 -6.46 -17.99 1.95
CA GLN A 161 -5.07 -17.77 2.42
C GLN A 161 -5.00 -16.84 3.64
N LEU A 162 -6.08 -16.13 3.93
CA LEU A 162 -6.17 -15.25 5.10
C LEU A 162 -6.67 -15.99 6.34
N VAL A 163 -7.52 -17.03 6.15
CA VAL A 163 -8.23 -17.68 7.27
C VAL A 163 -7.75 -19.11 7.57
N ASN A 164 -7.14 -19.79 6.61
CA ASN A 164 -6.55 -21.12 6.75
C ASN A 164 -5.05 -21.02 6.95
#